data_e05e443664d32e80a879976d64113031
#
_entry.id   e05e443664d32e80a879976d64113031
#
_cell.length_a   1.000
_cell.length_b   1.000
_cell.length_c   1.000
_cell.angle_alpha   90.00
_cell.angle_beta   90.00
_cell.angle_gamma   90.00
#
_symmetry.space_group_name_H-M   'P 1'
#
loop_
_entity.id
_entity.type
_entity.pdbx_description
1 polymer ?
#
loop_
_entity_poly.entity_id
_entity_poly.type
_entity_poly.pdbx_seq_one_letter_code
_entity_poly.pdbx_strand_id
1 'polypeptide(L)'
;MRKGWFIIPGMQDGDRTVEEQAEALRPAMAEAAGKTVLDLGCAEGLLTREFIYAGAKMAFGVDAVQDHLEVARTVCAGLPVEFALCKLGTDQMPELKSFDIVMALGVVHKLPFPDVGVRIAAQLSHDLVLLRSGTRQTAGIISSKRHPQNTCDSHAIMREHGFELGRLVSGPAPHRESVEYWRKA
;
A
#
# COMPACT_ATOMS: atom_id res chain seq x y z
N MET A 1 -21.05 -5.64 15.24
CA MET A 1 -19.69 -5.14 15.07
C MET A 1 -19.50 -4.84 13.60
N ARG A 2 -18.88 -3.71 13.22
CA ARG A 2 -18.64 -3.33 11.83
C ARG A 2 -17.63 -4.30 11.23
N LYS A 3 -17.76 -4.65 9.94
CA LYS A 3 -16.77 -5.44 9.21
C LYS A 3 -15.82 -4.51 8.45
N GLY A 4 -14.53 -4.54 8.81
CA GLY A 4 -13.46 -3.82 8.13
C GLY A 4 -12.56 -4.74 7.32
N TRP A 5 -11.40 -4.25 6.92
CA TRP A 5 -10.38 -5.05 6.27
C TRP A 5 -9.55 -5.85 7.28
N PHE A 6 -9.18 -5.19 8.39
CA PHE A 6 -8.43 -5.82 9.47
C PHE A 6 -9.31 -6.23 10.64
N ILE A 7 -8.90 -7.31 11.32
CA ILE A 7 -9.40 -7.66 12.65
C ILE A 7 -8.73 -6.71 13.65
N ILE A 8 -9.55 -5.94 14.40
CA ILE A 8 -9.08 -5.05 15.47
C ILE A 8 -9.81 -5.45 16.75
N PRO A 9 -9.16 -6.16 17.68
CA PRO A 9 -9.80 -6.65 18.91
C PRO A 9 -10.51 -5.53 19.67
N GLY A 10 -11.77 -5.78 20.03
CA GLY A 10 -12.61 -4.82 20.74
C GLY A 10 -13.18 -3.67 19.90
N MET A 11 -12.82 -3.54 18.63
CA MET A 11 -13.25 -2.44 17.77
C MET A 11 -14.01 -2.91 16.53
N GLN A 12 -13.45 -3.81 15.75
CA GLN A 12 -14.09 -4.33 14.53
C GLN A 12 -13.68 -5.75 14.19
N ASP A 13 -14.53 -6.44 13.44
CA ASP A 13 -14.21 -7.66 12.72
C ASP A 13 -13.58 -7.35 11.38
N GLY A 14 -12.79 -8.31 10.84
CA GLY A 14 -12.12 -8.18 9.57
C GLY A 14 -11.79 -9.54 8.94
N ASP A 15 -11.18 -9.49 7.80
CA ASP A 15 -10.78 -10.70 7.07
C ASP A 15 -9.33 -11.12 7.34
N ARG A 16 -8.50 -10.23 7.97
CA ARG A 16 -7.04 -10.43 8.12
C ARG A 16 -6.51 -9.80 9.39
N THR A 17 -5.44 -10.38 9.94
CA THR A 17 -4.66 -9.75 11.00
C THR A 17 -3.55 -8.87 10.41
N VAL A 18 -3.07 -7.91 11.21
CA VAL A 18 -1.94 -7.07 10.80
C VAL A 18 -0.66 -7.88 10.70
N GLU A 19 -0.46 -8.84 11.57
CA GLU A 19 0.72 -9.72 11.61
C GLU A 19 0.88 -10.49 10.31
N GLU A 20 -0.21 -11.13 9.82
CA GLU A 20 -0.22 -11.84 8.53
C GLU A 20 0.15 -10.94 7.36
N GLN A 21 -0.35 -9.70 7.38
CA GLN A 21 -0.10 -8.75 6.30
C GLN A 21 1.29 -8.10 6.37
N ALA A 22 1.83 -7.93 7.57
CA ALA A 22 3.14 -7.35 7.82
C ALA A 22 4.30 -8.29 7.51
N GLU A 23 4.08 -9.62 7.50
CA GLU A 23 5.14 -10.62 7.34
C GLU A 23 5.99 -10.36 6.09
N ALA A 24 5.35 -10.17 4.93
CA ALA A 24 6.05 -9.89 3.68
C ALA A 24 6.66 -8.47 3.61
N LEU A 25 6.39 -7.60 4.59
CA LEU A 25 6.87 -6.22 4.67
C LEU A 25 8.04 -6.06 5.65
N ARG A 26 8.37 -7.10 6.46
CA ARG A 26 9.45 -7.04 7.45
C ARG A 26 10.79 -6.52 6.90
N PRO A 27 11.23 -6.90 5.67
CA PRO A 27 12.46 -6.33 5.14
C PRO A 27 12.39 -4.81 4.91
N ALA A 28 11.26 -4.28 4.47
CA ALA A 28 11.07 -2.84 4.30
C ALA A 28 10.95 -2.12 5.64
N MET A 29 10.29 -2.73 6.62
CA MET A 29 10.20 -2.20 7.99
C MET A 29 11.57 -2.10 8.64
N ALA A 30 12.46 -3.08 8.43
CA ALA A 30 13.84 -3.03 8.94
C ALA A 30 14.66 -1.85 8.39
N GLU A 31 14.24 -1.26 7.27
CA GLU A 31 14.89 -0.12 6.61
C GLU A 31 14.12 1.20 6.84
N ALA A 32 13.02 1.18 7.61
CA ALA A 32 12.11 2.32 7.72
C ALA A 32 12.62 3.45 8.65
N ALA A 33 13.64 3.18 9.47
CA ALA A 33 14.13 4.16 10.44
C ALA A 33 14.51 5.50 9.79
N GLY A 34 13.87 6.59 10.26
CA GLY A 34 14.06 7.95 9.76
C GLY A 34 13.43 8.26 8.39
N LYS A 35 12.82 7.30 7.74
CA LYS A 35 12.20 7.44 6.41
C LYS A 35 10.76 7.95 6.48
N THR A 36 10.32 8.53 5.37
CA THR A 36 8.92 8.93 5.13
C THR A 36 8.19 7.85 4.36
N VAL A 37 6.92 7.58 4.72
CA VAL A 37 6.13 6.49 4.16
C VAL A 37 4.80 7.02 3.61
N LEU A 38 4.44 6.62 2.39
CA LEU A 38 3.11 6.83 1.80
C LEU A 38 2.40 5.48 1.67
N ASP A 39 1.17 5.40 2.14
CA ASP A 39 0.33 4.20 2.05
C ASP A 39 -0.90 4.48 1.16
N LEU A 40 -0.86 3.99 -0.07
CA LEU A 40 -1.93 4.12 -1.05
C LEU A 40 -2.97 3.01 -0.84
N GLY A 41 -4.16 3.39 -0.39
CA GLY A 41 -5.22 2.46 0.02
C GLY A 41 -4.97 1.89 1.41
N CYS A 42 -4.70 2.76 2.37
CA CYS A 42 -4.26 2.42 3.72
C CYS A 42 -5.29 1.68 4.60
N ALA A 43 -6.55 1.61 4.15
CA ALA A 43 -7.65 1.05 4.94
C ALA A 43 -7.69 1.61 6.37
N GLU A 44 -7.72 0.77 7.40
CA GLU A 44 -7.72 1.17 8.81
C GLU A 44 -6.34 1.59 9.34
N GLY A 45 -5.35 1.80 8.48
CA GLY A 45 -4.04 2.37 8.82
C GLY A 45 -3.11 1.48 9.64
N LEU A 46 -3.43 0.18 9.82
CA LEU A 46 -2.63 -0.70 10.67
C LEU A 46 -1.22 -0.94 10.09
N LEU A 47 -1.08 -1.16 8.78
CA LEU A 47 0.25 -1.30 8.17
C LEU A 47 1.01 0.02 8.19
N THR A 48 0.34 1.14 7.98
CA THR A 48 0.92 2.48 8.13
C THR A 48 1.51 2.66 9.53
N ARG A 49 0.77 2.25 10.57
CA ARG A 49 1.20 2.26 11.97
C ARG A 49 2.43 1.39 12.22
N GLU A 50 2.46 0.18 11.66
CA GLU A 50 3.60 -0.73 11.82
C GLU A 50 4.92 -0.14 11.28
N PHE A 51 4.86 0.64 10.19
CA PHE A 51 6.03 1.37 9.70
C PHE A 51 6.50 2.46 10.67
N ILE A 52 5.59 3.15 11.35
CA ILE A 52 5.96 4.11 12.42
C ILE A 52 6.61 3.38 13.59
N TYR A 53 6.07 2.25 14.02
CA TYR A 53 6.69 1.43 15.08
C TYR A 53 8.06 0.87 14.67
N ALA A 54 8.28 0.68 13.39
CA ALA A 54 9.59 0.32 12.83
C ALA A 54 10.57 1.51 12.72
N GLY A 55 10.18 2.71 13.17
CA GLY A 55 11.04 3.89 13.24
C GLY A 55 10.89 4.86 12.07
N ALA A 56 9.88 4.72 11.20
CA ALA A 56 9.62 5.73 10.18
C ALA A 56 9.38 7.11 10.83
N LYS A 57 9.94 8.15 10.20
CA LYS A 57 9.88 9.52 10.69
C LYS A 57 8.46 10.08 10.66
N MET A 58 7.73 9.76 9.61
CA MET A 58 6.33 10.13 9.41
C MET A 58 5.69 9.23 8.35
N ALA A 59 4.38 9.13 8.39
CA ALA A 59 3.63 8.45 7.35
C ALA A 59 2.42 9.29 6.89
N PHE A 60 1.98 9.02 5.66
CA PHE A 60 0.77 9.58 5.10
C PHE A 60 -0.05 8.44 4.47
N GLY A 61 -1.32 8.33 4.84
CA GLY A 61 -2.23 7.33 4.31
C GLY A 61 -3.35 7.95 3.48
N VAL A 62 -3.69 7.34 2.35
CA VAL A 62 -4.89 7.70 1.60
C VAL A 62 -5.80 6.49 1.42
N ASP A 63 -7.11 6.69 1.55
CA ASP A 63 -8.11 5.66 1.26
C ASP A 63 -9.38 6.31 0.70
N ALA A 64 -10.17 5.54 -0.05
CA ALA A 64 -11.42 6.00 -0.66
C ALA A 64 -12.63 5.87 0.29
N VAL A 65 -12.47 5.26 1.46
CA VAL A 65 -13.53 4.95 2.42
C VAL A 65 -13.34 5.76 3.68
N GLN A 66 -14.21 6.75 3.89
CA GLN A 66 -14.16 7.64 5.06
C GLN A 66 -14.13 6.88 6.37
N ASP A 67 -14.94 5.85 6.45
CA ASP A 67 -15.08 5.02 7.64
C ASP A 67 -13.78 4.27 8.02
N HIS A 68 -12.99 3.83 7.05
CA HIS A 68 -11.66 3.27 7.30
C HIS A 68 -10.75 4.31 7.92
N LEU A 69 -10.79 5.55 7.42
CA LEU A 69 -9.95 6.63 7.90
C LEU A 69 -10.31 7.10 9.32
N GLU A 70 -11.57 6.96 9.73
CA GLU A 70 -11.98 7.23 11.11
C GLU A 70 -11.33 6.21 12.07
N VAL A 71 -11.34 4.93 11.69
CA VAL A 71 -10.63 3.89 12.43
C VAL A 71 -9.11 4.15 12.40
N ALA A 72 -8.55 4.46 11.23
CA ALA A 72 -7.13 4.75 11.06
C ALA A 72 -6.65 5.88 11.98
N ARG A 73 -7.39 6.97 12.06
CA ARG A 73 -7.09 8.08 12.98
C ARG A 73 -7.14 7.66 14.44
N THR A 74 -8.06 6.74 14.79
CA THR A 74 -8.18 6.22 16.17
C THR A 74 -6.99 5.31 16.51
N VAL A 75 -6.63 4.36 15.64
CA VAL A 75 -5.55 3.41 15.92
C VAL A 75 -4.15 4.01 15.80
N CYS A 76 -4.03 5.14 15.12
CA CYS A 76 -2.78 5.89 14.96
C CYS A 76 -2.74 7.17 15.82
N ALA A 77 -3.67 7.33 16.78
CA ALA A 77 -3.71 8.54 17.61
C ALA A 77 -2.38 8.78 18.34
N GLY A 78 -1.84 10.00 18.25
CA GLY A 78 -0.57 10.38 18.87
C GLY A 78 0.68 9.96 18.09
N LEU A 79 0.54 9.27 16.96
CA LEU A 79 1.64 8.94 16.06
C LEU A 79 1.83 10.01 14.97
N PRO A 80 3.03 10.15 14.39
CA PRO A 80 3.31 11.08 13.29
C PRO A 80 2.73 10.56 11.96
N VAL A 81 1.42 10.43 11.89
CA VAL A 81 0.68 9.93 10.71
C VAL A 81 -0.45 10.89 10.36
N GLU A 82 -0.58 11.18 9.07
CA GLU A 82 -1.71 11.93 8.52
C GLU A 82 -2.52 11.05 7.57
N PHE A 83 -3.82 11.31 7.48
CA PHE A 83 -4.74 10.55 6.62
C PHE A 83 -5.63 11.49 5.81
N ALA A 84 -5.77 11.21 4.50
CA ALA A 84 -6.66 11.92 3.60
C ALA A 84 -7.63 10.99 2.87
N LEU A 85 -8.87 11.46 2.69
CA LEU A 85 -9.85 10.81 1.83
C LEU A 85 -9.47 11.09 0.37
N CYS A 86 -9.18 10.04 -0.38
CA CYS A 86 -8.83 10.16 -1.79
C CYS A 86 -9.14 8.86 -2.52
N LYS A 87 -9.92 8.96 -3.58
CA LYS A 87 -10.22 7.86 -4.48
C LYS A 87 -9.22 7.89 -5.62
N LEU A 88 -8.19 7.07 -5.52
CA LEU A 88 -7.10 6.98 -6.47
C LEU A 88 -7.60 6.86 -7.92
N GLY A 89 -7.07 7.70 -8.80
CA GLY A 89 -7.39 7.69 -10.23
C GLY A 89 -8.69 8.41 -10.62
N THR A 90 -9.44 8.96 -9.66
CA THR A 90 -10.64 9.76 -9.93
C THR A 90 -10.63 11.10 -9.22
N ASP A 91 -10.13 11.15 -8.00
CA ASP A 91 -10.00 12.39 -7.24
C ASP A 91 -8.63 13.01 -7.50
N GLN A 92 -8.54 14.31 -7.33
CA GLN A 92 -7.25 14.99 -7.29
C GLN A 92 -6.50 14.49 -6.04
N MET A 93 -5.29 13.98 -6.25
CA MET A 93 -4.41 13.64 -5.13
C MET A 93 -4.08 14.89 -4.32
N PRO A 94 -3.96 14.79 -2.99
CA PRO A 94 -3.38 15.87 -2.20
C PRO A 94 -2.02 16.30 -2.77
N GLU A 95 -1.64 17.56 -2.63
CA GLU A 95 -0.30 18.02 -2.99
C GLU A 95 0.73 17.37 -2.06
N LEU A 96 1.29 16.25 -2.51
CA LEU A 96 2.29 15.48 -1.76
C LEU A 96 3.66 15.67 -2.38
N LYS A 97 4.67 15.82 -1.51
CA LYS A 97 6.08 15.62 -1.90
C LYS A 97 6.33 14.14 -2.07
N SER A 98 7.45 13.79 -2.69
CA SER A 98 7.88 12.38 -2.79
C SER A 98 8.27 11.82 -1.40
N PHE A 99 8.12 10.51 -1.26
CA PHE A 99 8.38 9.75 -0.05
C PHE A 99 9.55 8.77 -0.28
N ASP A 100 10.21 8.36 0.80
CA ASP A 100 11.25 7.33 0.74
C ASP A 100 10.64 5.96 0.40
N ILE A 101 9.50 5.63 1.01
CA ILE A 101 8.80 4.36 0.80
C ILE A 101 7.36 4.65 0.38
N VAL A 102 6.93 4.06 -0.72
CA VAL A 102 5.53 4.10 -1.14
C VAL A 102 4.97 2.68 -1.18
N MET A 103 3.87 2.46 -0.48
CA MET A 103 3.14 1.20 -0.46
C MET A 103 1.89 1.29 -1.32
N ALA A 104 1.66 0.29 -2.17
CA ALA A 104 0.42 0.07 -2.90
C ALA A 104 -0.01 -1.40 -2.74
N LEU A 105 -0.53 -1.70 -1.55
CA LEU A 105 -0.76 -3.07 -1.08
C LEU A 105 -2.23 -3.49 -1.24
N GLY A 106 -2.51 -4.23 -2.32
CA GLY A 106 -3.85 -4.77 -2.56
C GLY A 106 -4.88 -3.73 -3.00
N VAL A 107 -4.47 -2.56 -3.48
CA VAL A 107 -5.33 -1.48 -3.97
C VAL A 107 -5.37 -1.41 -5.49
N VAL A 108 -4.24 -1.55 -6.17
CA VAL A 108 -4.09 -1.29 -7.62
C VAL A 108 -5.09 -2.09 -8.46
N HIS A 109 -5.26 -3.38 -8.18
CA HIS A 109 -6.22 -4.25 -8.89
C HIS A 109 -7.69 -3.93 -8.59
N LYS A 110 -7.99 -3.05 -7.64
CA LYS A 110 -9.36 -2.58 -7.34
C LYS A 110 -9.72 -1.32 -8.14
N LEU A 111 -8.72 -0.64 -8.72
CA LEU A 111 -8.93 0.56 -9.51
C LEU A 111 -9.55 0.22 -10.87
N PRO A 112 -10.36 1.12 -11.45
CA PRO A 112 -10.85 0.97 -12.82
C PRO A 112 -9.71 0.86 -13.83
N PHE A 113 -8.64 1.63 -13.63
CA PHE A 113 -7.44 1.67 -14.44
C PHE A 113 -6.21 1.39 -13.54
N PRO A 114 -5.72 0.13 -13.50
CA PRO A 114 -4.62 -0.25 -12.61
C PRO A 114 -3.31 0.51 -12.87
N ASP A 115 -3.03 0.88 -14.12
CA ASP A 115 -1.84 1.65 -14.50
C ASP A 115 -1.73 2.98 -13.76
N VAL A 116 -2.85 3.66 -13.51
CA VAL A 116 -2.88 4.91 -12.76
C VAL A 116 -2.32 4.72 -11.34
N GLY A 117 -2.71 3.66 -10.65
CA GLY A 117 -2.22 3.37 -9.30
C GLY A 117 -0.71 3.07 -9.28
N VAL A 118 -0.21 2.32 -10.27
CA VAL A 118 1.23 2.02 -10.38
C VAL A 118 2.03 3.29 -10.69
N ARG A 119 1.55 4.13 -11.61
CA ARG A 119 2.21 5.41 -11.94
C ARG A 119 2.24 6.36 -10.75
N ILE A 120 1.15 6.50 -10.01
CA ILE A 120 1.12 7.31 -8.79
C ILE A 120 2.18 6.82 -7.78
N ALA A 121 2.26 5.50 -7.55
CA ALA A 121 3.25 4.94 -6.64
C ALA A 121 4.69 5.24 -7.10
N ALA A 122 4.98 5.06 -8.39
CA ALA A 122 6.30 5.33 -8.95
C ALA A 122 6.68 6.82 -8.94
N GLN A 123 5.72 7.72 -9.20
CA GLN A 123 5.96 9.17 -9.22
C GLN A 123 6.19 9.75 -7.83
N LEU A 124 5.51 9.20 -6.81
CA LEU A 124 5.60 9.68 -5.43
C LEU A 124 6.71 9.01 -4.61
N SER A 125 7.46 8.06 -5.18
CA SER A 125 8.61 7.46 -4.52
C SER A 125 9.93 7.91 -5.14
N HIS A 126 10.92 8.16 -4.28
CA HIS A 126 12.29 8.41 -4.72
C HIS A 126 13.29 7.31 -4.30
N ASP A 127 12.85 6.28 -3.57
CA ASP A 127 13.72 5.16 -3.15
C ASP A 127 13.03 3.79 -3.35
N LEU A 128 11.94 3.50 -2.63
CA LEU A 128 11.33 2.16 -2.58
C LEU A 128 9.83 2.19 -2.86
N VAL A 129 9.38 1.38 -3.80
CA VAL A 129 7.96 1.06 -3.97
C VAL A 129 7.70 -0.39 -3.57
N LEU A 130 6.70 -0.60 -2.71
CA LEU A 130 6.18 -1.90 -2.33
C LEU A 130 4.85 -2.12 -3.06
N LEU A 131 4.86 -3.02 -4.02
CA LEU A 131 3.69 -3.31 -4.83
C LEU A 131 3.15 -4.71 -4.51
N ARG A 132 1.89 -4.80 -4.11
CA ARG A 132 1.17 -6.06 -3.97
C ARG A 132 -0.14 -5.98 -4.74
N SER A 133 -0.29 -6.76 -5.77
CA SER A 133 -1.56 -7.02 -6.43
C SER A 133 -2.03 -8.42 -6.05
N GLY A 134 -3.35 -8.65 -6.06
CA GLY A 134 -3.94 -9.90 -5.56
C GLY A 134 -3.42 -11.16 -6.27
N THR A 135 -3.81 -12.31 -5.76
CA THR A 135 -3.33 -13.69 -6.00
C THR A 135 -3.25 -14.20 -7.45
N ARG A 136 -3.58 -13.40 -8.45
CA ARG A 136 -3.56 -13.78 -9.88
C ARG A 136 -2.57 -12.97 -10.71
N GLN A 137 -1.49 -12.46 -10.11
CA GLN A 137 -0.43 -11.82 -10.86
C GLN A 137 0.31 -12.84 -11.72
N THR A 138 0.25 -12.67 -13.02
CA THR A 138 1.14 -13.35 -13.94
C THR A 138 2.18 -12.33 -14.40
N ALA A 139 3.44 -12.47 -13.94
CA ALA A 139 4.59 -11.72 -14.45
C ALA A 139 4.38 -10.21 -14.62
N GLY A 140 3.84 -9.52 -13.60
CA GLY A 140 3.67 -8.06 -13.64
C GLY A 140 2.39 -7.56 -14.29
N ILE A 141 1.55 -8.44 -14.83
CA ILE A 141 0.26 -8.02 -15.41
C ILE A 141 -0.80 -7.91 -14.32
N ILE A 142 -1.31 -6.71 -14.12
CA ILE A 142 -2.39 -6.41 -13.19
C ILE A 142 -3.67 -6.12 -13.96
N SER A 143 -4.74 -6.87 -13.64
CA SER A 143 -6.08 -6.63 -14.18
C SER A 143 -6.99 -6.01 -13.14
N SER A 144 -7.85 -5.08 -13.55
CA SER A 144 -8.88 -4.53 -12.68
C SER A 144 -9.92 -5.60 -12.31
N LYS A 145 -10.26 -5.71 -11.02
CA LYS A 145 -11.32 -6.63 -10.56
C LYS A 145 -12.70 -6.25 -11.08
N ARG A 146 -12.96 -4.95 -11.26
CA ARG A 146 -14.27 -4.43 -11.73
C ARG A 146 -14.35 -4.31 -13.24
N HIS A 147 -13.22 -4.13 -13.90
CA HIS A 147 -13.09 -3.94 -15.34
C HIS A 147 -11.98 -4.85 -15.88
N PRO A 148 -12.19 -6.19 -15.98
CA PRO A 148 -11.12 -7.14 -16.30
C PRO A 148 -10.39 -6.89 -17.61
N GLN A 149 -11.02 -6.17 -18.56
CA GLN A 149 -10.41 -5.72 -19.81
C GLN A 149 -9.34 -4.64 -19.61
N ASN A 150 -9.40 -3.89 -18.47
CA ASN A 150 -8.41 -2.89 -18.15
C ASN A 150 -7.25 -3.58 -17.42
N THR A 151 -6.15 -3.72 -18.12
CA THR A 151 -4.92 -4.34 -17.63
C THR A 151 -3.75 -3.38 -17.76
N CYS A 152 -2.71 -3.58 -16.96
CA CYS A 152 -1.44 -2.90 -17.15
C CYS A 152 -0.26 -3.86 -16.92
N ASP A 153 0.85 -3.58 -17.56
CA ASP A 153 2.15 -4.15 -17.23
C ASP A 153 2.82 -3.26 -16.18
N SER A 154 2.68 -3.66 -14.91
CA SER A 154 3.26 -2.91 -13.80
C SER A 154 4.78 -2.90 -13.86
N HIS A 155 5.42 -3.96 -14.38
CA HIS A 155 6.86 -4.04 -14.51
C HIS A 155 7.40 -3.07 -15.55
N ALA A 156 6.71 -2.92 -16.69
CA ALA A 156 7.05 -1.92 -17.69
C ALA A 156 6.94 -0.49 -17.12
N ILE A 157 5.81 -0.19 -16.45
CA ILE A 157 5.58 1.12 -15.83
C ILE A 157 6.66 1.44 -14.79
N MET A 158 7.01 0.50 -13.91
CA MET A 158 8.03 0.73 -12.89
C MET A 158 9.39 1.03 -13.53
N ARG A 159 9.78 0.28 -14.58
CA ARG A 159 11.03 0.54 -15.31
C ARG A 159 11.02 1.89 -16.05
N GLU A 160 9.92 2.29 -16.68
CA GLU A 160 9.76 3.62 -17.30
C GLU A 160 10.04 4.74 -16.30
N HIS A 161 9.73 4.53 -15.02
CA HIS A 161 9.98 5.47 -13.94
C HIS A 161 11.36 5.28 -13.27
N GLY A 162 12.23 4.46 -13.82
CA GLY A 162 13.60 4.24 -13.34
C GLY A 162 13.67 3.39 -12.06
N PHE A 163 12.76 2.41 -11.92
CA PHE A 163 12.80 1.43 -10.85
C PHE A 163 13.21 0.06 -11.36
N GLU A 164 13.98 -0.66 -10.55
CA GLU A 164 14.36 -2.05 -10.79
C GLU A 164 13.74 -2.96 -9.74
N LEU A 165 13.33 -4.17 -10.15
CA LEU A 165 12.82 -5.18 -9.24
C LEU A 165 13.98 -5.79 -8.44
N GLY A 166 14.09 -5.42 -7.17
CA GLY A 166 15.13 -5.92 -6.28
C GLY A 166 14.82 -7.29 -5.70
N ARG A 167 13.59 -7.51 -5.23
CA ARG A 167 13.16 -8.79 -4.67
C ARG A 167 11.65 -8.99 -4.72
N LEU A 168 11.24 -10.25 -4.60
CA LEU A 168 9.86 -10.68 -4.39
C LEU A 168 9.80 -11.41 -3.04
N VAL A 169 8.93 -10.95 -2.14
CA VAL A 169 8.75 -11.56 -0.81
C VAL A 169 7.34 -12.13 -0.71
N SER A 170 7.25 -13.44 -0.50
CA SER A 170 5.96 -14.13 -0.34
C SER A 170 5.44 -13.96 1.08
N GLY A 171 4.16 -13.67 1.21
CA GLY A 171 3.45 -13.68 2.49
C GLY A 171 3.14 -15.09 2.97
N PRO A 172 2.69 -15.24 4.23
CA PRO A 172 2.35 -16.54 4.81
C PRO A 172 1.08 -17.14 4.18
N ALA A 173 0.91 -18.46 4.41
CA ALA A 173 -0.36 -19.14 4.12
C ALA A 173 -1.49 -18.55 5.02
N PRO A 174 -2.75 -18.59 4.60
CA PRO A 174 -3.26 -19.18 3.36
C PRO A 174 -3.17 -18.26 2.14
N HIS A 175 -2.99 -16.96 2.35
CA HIS A 175 -3.15 -15.95 1.30
C HIS A 175 -1.97 -15.89 0.33
N ARG A 176 -0.74 -16.20 0.77
CA ARG A 176 0.51 -16.24 -0.03
C ARG A 176 0.66 -15.08 -1.03
N GLU A 177 0.14 -13.91 -0.68
CA GLU A 177 0.27 -12.73 -1.53
C GLU A 177 1.72 -12.25 -1.49
N SER A 178 2.35 -12.11 -2.65
CA SER A 178 3.72 -11.65 -2.75
C SER A 178 3.79 -10.13 -2.82
N VAL A 179 4.82 -9.56 -2.22
CA VAL A 179 5.16 -8.14 -2.30
C VAL A 179 6.39 -7.98 -3.17
N GLU A 180 6.28 -7.19 -4.22
CA GLU A 180 7.39 -6.77 -5.07
C GLU A 180 8.06 -5.54 -4.46
N TYR A 181 9.38 -5.57 -4.37
CA TYR A 181 10.23 -4.50 -3.87
C TYR A 181 10.94 -3.85 -5.05
N TRP A 182 10.50 -2.66 -5.43
CA TRP A 182 11.02 -1.88 -6.53
C TRP A 182 11.92 -0.78 -5.99
N ARG A 183 13.19 -0.78 -6.37
CA ARG A 183 14.18 0.23 -5.98
C ARG A 183 14.42 1.21 -7.09
N LYS A 184 14.56 2.49 -6.74
CA LYS A 184 15.03 3.51 -7.67
C LYS A 184 16.46 3.17 -8.09
N ALA A 185 16.72 3.14 -9.42
CA ALA A 185 18.03 2.88 -9.99
C ALA A 185 18.99 4.06 -9.82
#